data_ac6e4a59e6207d5daa37a3b3614887a5
#
_entry.id   ac6e4a59e6207d5daa37a3b3614887a5
#
_cell.length_a   1.000
_cell.length_b   1.000
_cell.length_c   1.000
_cell.angle_alpha   90.00
_cell.angle_beta   90.00
_cell.angle_gamma   90.00
#
_symmetry.space_group_name_H-M   'P 1'
#
loop_
_entity.id
_entity.type
_entity.pdbx_description
1 polymer ?
#
loop_
_entity_poly.entity_id
_entity_poly.type
_entity_poly.pdbx_seq_one_letter_code
_entity_poly.pdbx_strand_id
1 'polypeptide(L)'
;MGLLFTWVSLPVYANEQATAIKNIQEIRISLDSVWVVMGGGILVFFMQAGFALVESGSVRSKNTINVLMKNYMDACLGGLVFWLVGFGLMFGLNTTGWFGWSHFAPNDMESWNWNLLFFQMMFAATATTIASGAMAERIHFVAYVVSAAVVSGLIYPIFGSWAWGSLFDGEGWLKALGFIDFAGSTVVHSIGGWVALAGIIVLGPRLGRFGRNGEPHYIAGHNLSLVALGGFILWLAWFGFNAASTVNANVSIGRIALNTHLAACSAAVAYFLFALLMRKAILIRTTINASLGGLVGITAGCATMSPVFAVFTGLMAGLIVSILPSLIEKMRIDDVVDAVTVHGFCGACGTIAAGLFYETNMFNAEIVGVQALGVVMGFIWGFGIAFIVFKVLHVVLGGLRVSAQHEQRGLDYTEHAELSYPEFQKDITFETDDLTKRH
;
A
#
# COMPACT_ATOMS: atom_id res chain seq x y z
N MET A 1 68.08 27.68 14.75
CA MET A 1 67.03 28.30 13.95
C MET A 1 66.19 27.17 13.30
N GLY A 2 65.50 26.35 14.05
CA GLY A 2 64.84 25.15 13.52
C GLY A 2 63.70 24.56 14.38
N LEU A 3 63.05 25.31 15.27
CA LEU A 3 62.03 24.78 16.17
C LEU A 3 60.73 25.64 16.26
N LEU A 4 60.55 26.61 15.37
CA LEU A 4 59.37 27.50 15.41
C LEU A 4 58.33 27.28 14.29
N PHE A 5 58.58 26.33 13.36
CA PHE A 5 57.66 26.08 12.21
C PHE A 5 56.68 24.93 12.39
N THR A 6 56.77 24.11 13.43
CA THR A 6 55.93 22.90 13.58
C THR A 6 54.64 23.15 14.38
N TRP A 7 54.45 24.27 15.07
CA TRP A 7 53.30 24.54 15.93
C TRP A 7 52.15 25.31 15.24
N VAL A 8 52.43 26.00 14.13
CA VAL A 8 51.41 26.77 13.40
C VAL A 8 50.67 25.96 12.34
N SER A 9 51.28 24.88 11.81
CA SER A 9 50.68 24.05 10.77
C SER A 9 49.63 23.04 11.28
N LEU A 10 49.78 22.51 12.50
CA LEU A 10 48.86 21.54 13.09
C LEU A 10 47.41 22.05 13.24
N PRO A 11 47.13 23.26 13.77
CA PRO A 11 45.77 23.78 13.88
C PRO A 11 45.14 24.15 12.53
N VAL A 12 45.93 24.51 11.51
CA VAL A 12 45.42 24.81 10.16
C VAL A 12 44.99 23.53 9.46
N TYR A 13 45.80 22.48 9.50
CA TYR A 13 45.44 21.17 8.94
C TYR A 13 44.21 20.55 9.65
N ALA A 14 44.12 20.66 10.96
CA ALA A 14 42.97 20.16 11.73
C ALA A 14 41.69 20.93 11.35
N ASN A 15 41.78 22.25 11.13
CA ASN A 15 40.61 23.04 10.72
C ASN A 15 40.20 22.76 9.25
N GLU A 16 41.14 22.56 8.34
CA GLU A 16 40.86 22.17 6.96
C GLU A 16 40.19 20.77 6.89
N GLN A 17 40.69 19.80 7.67
CA GLN A 17 40.10 18.47 7.77
C GLN A 17 38.68 18.52 8.35
N ALA A 18 38.46 19.30 9.43
CA ALA A 18 37.15 19.48 10.02
C ALA A 18 36.16 20.13 9.02
N THR A 19 36.61 21.12 8.26
CA THR A 19 35.80 21.77 7.23
C THR A 19 35.49 20.79 6.07
N ALA A 20 36.45 19.98 5.62
CA ALA A 20 36.24 18.99 4.60
C ALA A 20 35.24 17.89 5.04
N ILE A 21 35.35 17.42 6.29
CA ILE A 21 34.41 16.44 6.88
C ILE A 21 33.00 17.04 6.94
N LYS A 22 32.86 18.29 7.38
CA LYS A 22 31.57 18.97 7.43
C LYS A 22 30.94 19.10 6.03
N ASN A 23 31.70 19.51 5.03
CA ASN A 23 31.23 19.62 3.65
C ASN A 23 30.79 18.25 3.08
N ILE A 24 31.53 17.18 3.38
CA ILE A 24 31.14 15.80 2.97
C ILE A 24 29.83 15.40 3.64
N GLN A 25 29.65 15.70 4.91
CA GLN A 25 28.39 15.39 5.63
C GLN A 25 27.21 16.17 5.05
N GLU A 26 27.38 17.45 4.73
CA GLU A 26 26.34 18.27 4.11
C GLU A 26 25.94 17.75 2.72
N ILE A 27 26.92 17.37 1.90
CA ILE A 27 26.68 16.74 0.60
C ILE A 27 25.91 15.42 0.77
N ARG A 28 26.31 14.58 1.73
CA ARG A 28 25.64 13.29 2.01
C ARG A 28 24.18 13.51 2.42
N ILE A 29 23.90 14.39 3.36
CA ILE A 29 22.53 14.71 3.80
C ILE A 29 21.70 15.25 2.63
N SER A 30 22.30 16.07 1.76
CA SER A 30 21.61 16.58 0.56
C SER A 30 21.27 15.48 -0.42
N LEU A 31 22.17 14.53 -0.68
CA LEU A 31 21.92 13.37 -1.54
C LEU A 31 20.84 12.46 -0.95
N ASP A 32 20.89 12.20 0.35
CA ASP A 32 19.89 11.40 1.07
C ASP A 32 18.50 12.08 0.97
N SER A 33 18.44 13.41 1.12
CA SER A 33 17.20 14.19 0.99
C SER A 33 16.62 14.10 -0.42
N VAL A 34 17.45 14.28 -1.45
CA VAL A 34 17.03 14.12 -2.85
C VAL A 34 16.53 12.69 -3.10
N TRP A 35 17.24 11.68 -2.59
CA TRP A 35 16.84 10.29 -2.76
C TRP A 35 15.49 9.98 -2.10
N VAL A 36 15.29 10.39 -0.85
CA VAL A 36 14.04 10.12 -0.12
C VAL A 36 12.85 10.86 -0.75
N VAL A 37 13.04 12.11 -1.16
CA VAL A 37 11.95 12.92 -1.74
C VAL A 37 11.67 12.52 -3.20
N MET A 38 12.68 12.50 -4.07
CA MET A 38 12.50 12.26 -5.50
C MET A 38 12.40 10.76 -5.82
N GLY A 39 13.35 9.96 -5.30
CA GLY A 39 13.38 8.51 -5.50
C GLY A 39 12.32 7.78 -4.68
N GLY A 40 11.93 8.31 -3.55
CA GLY A 40 10.89 7.77 -2.66
C GLY A 40 9.55 8.45 -2.84
N GLY A 41 9.35 9.58 -2.18
CA GLY A 41 8.05 10.24 -2.04
C GLY A 41 7.34 10.47 -3.37
N ILE A 42 8.01 11.06 -4.37
CA ILE A 42 7.40 11.37 -5.68
C ILE A 42 7.08 10.09 -6.46
N LEU A 43 7.98 9.10 -6.51
CA LEU A 43 7.70 7.83 -7.19
C LEU A 43 6.54 7.08 -6.51
N VAL A 44 6.49 7.05 -5.17
CA VAL A 44 5.39 6.42 -4.45
C VAL A 44 4.07 7.17 -4.64
N PHE A 45 4.09 8.51 -4.75
CA PHE A 45 2.90 9.27 -5.12
C PHE A 45 2.29 8.81 -6.46
N PHE A 46 3.13 8.42 -7.43
CA PHE A 46 2.66 7.85 -8.70
C PHE A 46 1.91 6.53 -8.53
N MET A 47 2.02 5.83 -7.38
CA MET A 47 1.17 4.67 -7.10
C MET A 47 -0.32 5.05 -7.08
N GLN A 48 -0.69 6.26 -6.70
CA GLN A 48 -2.08 6.72 -6.76
C GLN A 48 -2.62 6.71 -8.20
N ALA A 49 -1.84 7.15 -9.17
CA ALA A 49 -2.19 7.07 -10.58
C ALA A 49 -2.27 5.60 -11.06
N GLY A 50 -1.34 4.76 -10.61
CA GLY A 50 -1.33 3.33 -10.92
C GLY A 50 -2.57 2.61 -10.40
N PHE A 51 -2.93 2.79 -9.11
CA PHE A 51 -4.16 2.25 -8.52
C PHE A 51 -5.41 2.78 -9.23
N ALA A 52 -5.49 4.09 -9.46
CA ALA A 52 -6.60 4.71 -10.17
C ALA A 52 -6.85 4.05 -11.53
N LEU A 53 -5.81 3.73 -12.29
CA LEU A 53 -5.92 3.07 -13.61
C LEU A 53 -6.26 1.59 -13.50
N VAL A 54 -5.64 0.84 -12.58
CA VAL A 54 -5.95 -0.59 -12.36
C VAL A 54 -7.40 -0.74 -11.92
N GLU A 55 -7.83 0.06 -10.95
CA GLU A 55 -9.17 -0.04 -10.39
C GLU A 55 -10.22 0.43 -11.40
N SER A 56 -10.04 1.60 -12.03
CA SER A 56 -11.00 2.12 -13.01
C SER A 56 -11.17 1.18 -14.19
N GLY A 57 -10.09 0.63 -14.73
CA GLY A 57 -10.14 -0.35 -15.80
C GLY A 57 -10.81 -1.67 -15.41
N SER A 58 -10.75 -2.03 -14.11
CA SER A 58 -11.31 -3.29 -13.58
C SER A 58 -12.80 -3.24 -13.24
N VAL A 59 -13.39 -2.04 -13.13
CA VAL A 59 -14.84 -1.87 -12.88
C VAL A 59 -15.64 -1.70 -14.17
N ARG A 60 -16.97 -1.77 -14.07
CA ARG A 60 -17.86 -1.40 -15.19
C ARG A 60 -17.76 0.09 -15.46
N SER A 61 -17.85 0.51 -16.73
CA SER A 61 -17.66 1.89 -17.20
C SER A 61 -18.46 2.96 -16.45
N LYS A 62 -19.63 2.60 -15.97
CA LYS A 62 -20.55 3.46 -15.20
C LYS A 62 -20.11 3.75 -13.75
N ASN A 63 -18.95 3.24 -13.32
CA ASN A 63 -18.38 3.41 -11.99
C ASN A 63 -16.93 3.92 -12.03
N THR A 64 -16.46 4.35 -13.19
CA THR A 64 -15.08 4.79 -13.43
C THR A 64 -14.74 6.05 -12.65
N ILE A 65 -15.59 7.10 -12.75
CA ILE A 65 -15.39 8.37 -12.05
C ILE A 65 -15.44 8.16 -10.54
N ASN A 66 -16.40 7.37 -10.04
CA ASN A 66 -16.51 7.08 -8.63
C ASN A 66 -15.21 6.44 -8.07
N VAL A 67 -14.60 5.52 -8.82
CA VAL A 67 -13.32 4.91 -8.45
C VAL A 67 -12.19 5.92 -8.48
N LEU A 68 -12.08 6.73 -9.55
CA LEU A 68 -11.08 7.78 -9.67
C LEU A 68 -11.17 8.80 -8.53
N MET A 69 -12.41 9.23 -8.18
CA MET A 69 -12.64 10.14 -7.06
C MET A 69 -12.21 9.56 -5.71
N LYS A 70 -12.43 8.26 -5.46
CA LYS A 70 -11.95 7.59 -4.25
C LYS A 70 -10.43 7.64 -4.16
N ASN A 71 -9.72 7.24 -5.22
CA ASN A 71 -8.25 7.28 -5.25
C ASN A 71 -7.71 8.72 -5.10
N TYR A 72 -8.38 9.70 -5.70
CA TYR A 72 -7.99 11.10 -5.55
C TYR A 72 -8.16 11.60 -4.11
N MET A 73 -9.27 11.20 -3.46
CA MET A 73 -9.51 11.55 -2.05
C MET A 73 -8.58 10.81 -1.10
N ASP A 74 -8.13 9.60 -1.42
CA ASP A 74 -7.10 8.88 -0.64
C ASP A 74 -5.79 9.67 -0.61
N ALA A 75 -5.38 10.22 -1.75
CA ALA A 75 -4.20 11.08 -1.81
C ALA A 75 -4.39 12.40 -1.03
N CYS A 76 -5.54 13.06 -1.18
CA CYS A 76 -5.80 14.36 -0.58
C CYS A 76 -6.13 14.26 0.91
N LEU A 77 -7.23 13.59 1.25
CA LEU A 77 -7.70 13.49 2.63
C LEU A 77 -6.82 12.55 3.46
N GLY A 78 -6.41 11.42 2.88
CA GLY A 78 -5.50 10.48 3.54
C GLY A 78 -4.18 11.16 3.93
N GLY A 79 -3.59 11.93 3.01
CA GLY A 79 -2.40 12.72 3.28
C GLY A 79 -2.60 13.76 4.38
N LEU A 80 -3.70 14.53 4.32
CA LEU A 80 -4.01 15.53 5.35
C LEU A 80 -4.23 14.91 6.73
N VAL A 81 -4.97 13.81 6.81
CA VAL A 81 -5.24 13.12 8.09
C VAL A 81 -3.97 12.48 8.64
N PHE A 82 -3.12 11.92 7.76
CA PHE A 82 -1.83 11.40 8.19
C PHE A 82 -0.95 12.51 8.78
N TRP A 83 -0.87 13.68 8.15
CA TRP A 83 -0.15 14.83 8.71
C TRP A 83 -0.75 15.29 10.03
N LEU A 84 -2.10 15.40 10.12
CA LEU A 84 -2.78 15.87 11.33
C LEU A 84 -2.56 14.94 12.53
N VAL A 85 -2.73 13.64 12.33
CA VAL A 85 -2.79 12.66 13.42
C VAL A 85 -1.87 11.46 13.18
N GLY A 86 -1.87 10.89 11.97
CA GLY A 86 -1.22 9.62 11.68
C GLY A 86 0.28 9.64 11.92
N PHE A 87 0.97 10.71 11.52
CA PHE A 87 2.41 10.84 11.71
C PHE A 87 2.80 10.82 13.20
N GLY A 88 2.05 11.55 14.03
CA GLY A 88 2.28 11.59 15.47
C GLY A 88 2.03 10.24 16.14
N LEU A 89 0.97 9.52 15.75
CA LEU A 89 0.70 8.17 16.24
C LEU A 89 1.74 7.15 15.80
N MET A 90 2.28 7.29 14.58
CA MET A 90 3.21 6.32 14.00
C MET A 90 4.65 6.53 14.47
N PHE A 91 5.13 7.78 14.41
CA PHE A 91 6.53 8.13 14.56
C PHE A 91 6.84 9.09 15.72
N GLY A 92 5.81 9.57 16.42
CA GLY A 92 5.99 10.40 17.59
C GLY A 92 6.67 9.66 18.74
N LEU A 93 6.93 10.37 19.84
CA LEU A 93 7.50 9.79 21.07
C LEU A 93 6.69 8.56 21.50
N ASN A 94 7.32 7.38 21.53
CA ASN A 94 6.68 6.11 21.84
C ASN A 94 7.32 5.42 23.04
N THR A 95 6.94 5.82 24.24
CA THR A 95 7.45 5.28 25.50
C THR A 95 6.81 3.96 25.91
N THR A 96 5.70 3.59 25.29
CA THR A 96 4.93 2.38 25.67
C THR A 96 5.13 1.21 24.72
N GLY A 97 5.69 1.46 23.54
CA GLY A 97 5.80 0.49 22.46
C GLY A 97 4.53 0.34 21.60
N TRP A 98 3.42 0.97 21.99
CA TRP A 98 2.13 0.79 21.31
C TRP A 98 1.80 1.87 20.28
N PHE A 99 2.10 3.12 20.57
CA PHE A 99 1.89 4.25 19.63
C PHE A 99 2.64 5.49 20.08
N GLY A 100 2.92 6.36 19.12
CA GLY A 100 3.46 7.70 19.36
C GLY A 100 2.39 8.67 19.83
N TRP A 101 2.81 9.71 20.59
CA TRP A 101 1.90 10.71 21.15
C TRP A 101 2.45 12.13 21.10
N SER A 102 3.29 12.41 20.15
CA SER A 102 3.84 13.74 19.90
C SER A 102 3.84 14.05 18.40
N HIS A 103 4.18 15.30 18.04
CA HIS A 103 4.30 15.73 16.65
C HIS A 103 3.01 15.55 15.81
N PHE A 104 1.86 15.79 16.43
CA PHE A 104 0.59 15.93 15.73
C PHE A 104 0.55 17.25 14.97
N ALA A 105 0.08 17.26 13.72
CA ALA A 105 0.07 18.43 12.85
C ALA A 105 1.40 19.21 12.92
N PRO A 106 2.55 18.59 12.69
CA PRO A 106 3.83 19.21 12.94
C PRO A 106 4.00 20.45 12.08
N ASN A 107 4.48 21.53 12.70
CA ASN A 107 4.74 22.82 12.06
C ASN A 107 6.19 23.27 12.21
N ASP A 108 6.92 22.67 13.15
CA ASP A 108 8.35 22.89 13.38
C ASP A 108 9.03 21.56 13.65
N MET A 109 9.95 21.17 12.76
CA MET A 109 10.75 19.95 12.85
C MET A 109 12.12 20.19 12.23
N GLU A 110 13.09 19.37 12.59
CA GLU A 110 14.37 19.32 11.88
C GLU A 110 14.18 19.02 10.40
N SER A 111 15.03 19.61 9.56
CA SER A 111 14.90 19.51 8.08
C SER A 111 14.79 18.08 7.56
N TRP A 112 15.52 17.12 8.18
CA TRP A 112 15.46 15.72 7.79
C TRP A 112 14.07 15.09 8.01
N ASN A 113 13.40 15.44 9.09
CA ASN A 113 12.11 14.86 9.45
C ASN A 113 10.99 15.24 8.47
N TRP A 114 11.10 16.39 7.78
CA TRP A 114 10.18 16.75 6.70
C TRP A 114 10.24 15.79 5.51
N ASN A 115 11.44 15.33 5.15
CA ASN A 115 11.62 14.33 4.08
C ASN A 115 10.94 13.01 4.45
N LEU A 116 11.12 12.57 5.69
CA LEU A 116 10.51 11.35 6.21
C LEU A 116 8.98 11.47 6.31
N LEU A 117 8.46 12.60 6.81
CA LEU A 117 7.02 12.86 6.85
C LEU A 117 6.42 12.79 5.45
N PHE A 118 7.00 13.47 4.46
CA PHE A 118 6.52 13.45 3.09
C PHE A 118 6.53 12.03 2.51
N PHE A 119 7.63 11.30 2.67
CA PHE A 119 7.78 9.92 2.21
C PHE A 119 6.73 9.01 2.86
N GLN A 120 6.57 9.04 4.17
CA GLN A 120 5.64 8.21 4.92
C GLN A 120 4.18 8.58 4.68
N MET A 121 3.89 9.83 4.35
CA MET A 121 2.55 10.27 3.91
C MET A 121 2.13 9.56 2.62
N MET A 122 3.06 9.32 1.68
CA MET A 122 2.77 8.58 0.44
C MET A 122 2.49 7.10 0.71
N PHE A 123 3.15 6.51 1.70
CA PHE A 123 2.87 5.15 2.18
C PHE A 123 1.48 5.04 2.83
N ALA A 124 1.09 6.02 3.65
CA ALA A 124 -0.24 6.07 4.25
C ALA A 124 -1.34 6.15 3.18
N ALA A 125 -1.15 6.99 2.16
CA ALA A 125 -2.06 7.08 1.02
C ALA A 125 -2.14 5.73 0.27
N THR A 126 -1.01 5.03 0.11
CA THR A 126 -0.98 3.70 -0.53
C THR A 126 -1.74 2.66 0.29
N ALA A 127 -1.51 2.59 1.62
CA ALA A 127 -2.23 1.66 2.49
C ALA A 127 -3.75 1.88 2.47
N THR A 128 -4.18 3.14 2.35
CA THR A 128 -5.58 3.54 2.31
C THR A 128 -6.24 3.14 0.99
N THR A 129 -5.58 3.42 -0.15
CA THR A 129 -6.13 3.19 -1.48
C THR A 129 -6.32 1.71 -1.82
N ILE A 130 -5.57 0.79 -1.20
CA ILE A 130 -5.72 -0.66 -1.40
C ILE A 130 -7.16 -1.14 -1.16
N ALA A 131 -7.86 -0.56 -0.20
CA ALA A 131 -9.23 -0.93 0.12
C ALA A 131 -10.27 -0.38 -0.89
N SER A 132 -9.91 0.65 -1.65
CA SER A 132 -10.78 1.34 -2.60
C SER A 132 -11.34 0.38 -3.66
N GLY A 133 -10.45 -0.30 -4.36
CA GLY A 133 -10.81 -1.18 -5.47
C GLY A 133 -11.68 -2.36 -5.05
N ALA A 134 -11.40 -2.97 -3.90
CA ALA A 134 -12.16 -4.11 -3.40
C ALA A 134 -13.64 -3.80 -3.17
N MET A 135 -13.94 -2.59 -2.68
CA MET A 135 -15.30 -2.12 -2.35
C MET A 135 -16.00 -1.41 -3.52
N ALA A 136 -15.36 -1.33 -4.68
CA ALA A 136 -15.87 -0.60 -5.84
C ALA A 136 -17.29 -1.05 -6.25
N GLU A 137 -17.97 -0.14 -6.95
CA GLU A 137 -19.30 -0.29 -7.55
C GLU A 137 -20.48 -0.33 -6.59
N ARG A 138 -20.27 -0.36 -5.24
CA ARG A 138 -21.40 -0.52 -4.29
C ARG A 138 -21.30 0.23 -2.97
N ILE A 139 -20.14 0.79 -2.64
CA ILE A 139 -19.99 1.60 -1.42
C ILE A 139 -20.44 3.03 -1.68
N HIS A 140 -21.14 3.67 -0.72
CA HIS A 140 -21.39 5.11 -0.72
C HIS A 140 -20.06 5.87 -0.67
N PHE A 141 -19.92 6.90 -1.50
CA PHE A 141 -18.70 7.69 -1.59
C PHE A 141 -18.30 8.32 -0.24
N VAL A 142 -19.23 8.95 0.46
CA VAL A 142 -18.96 9.57 1.77
C VAL A 142 -18.54 8.52 2.81
N ALA A 143 -19.19 7.34 2.83
CA ALA A 143 -18.82 6.27 3.74
C ALA A 143 -17.39 5.77 3.47
N TYR A 144 -17.01 5.67 2.20
CA TYR A 144 -15.64 5.35 1.82
C TYR A 144 -14.65 6.40 2.31
N VAL A 145 -14.90 7.68 2.03
CA VAL A 145 -14.00 8.79 2.39
C VAL A 145 -13.77 8.87 3.91
N VAL A 146 -14.84 8.68 4.71
CA VAL A 146 -14.69 8.61 6.18
C VAL A 146 -13.89 7.40 6.62
N SER A 147 -14.11 6.23 6.01
CA SER A 147 -13.31 5.03 6.33
C SER A 147 -11.83 5.22 5.96
N ALA A 148 -11.54 5.86 4.82
CA ALA A 148 -10.20 6.20 4.37
C ALA A 148 -9.46 7.10 5.38
N ALA A 149 -10.16 8.11 5.93
CA ALA A 149 -9.62 8.96 6.99
C ALA A 149 -9.24 8.14 8.25
N VAL A 150 -10.07 7.18 8.65
CA VAL A 150 -9.77 6.30 9.80
C VAL A 150 -8.60 5.36 9.49
N VAL A 151 -8.49 4.85 8.26
CA VAL A 151 -7.35 4.01 7.87
C VAL A 151 -6.06 4.81 7.96
N SER A 152 -6.01 5.99 7.36
CA SER A 152 -4.82 6.84 7.32
C SER A 152 -4.46 7.46 8.68
N GLY A 153 -5.47 7.79 9.50
CA GLY A 153 -5.27 8.44 10.80
C GLY A 153 -5.08 7.50 11.98
N LEU A 154 -5.54 6.25 11.89
CA LEU A 154 -5.55 5.34 13.03
C LEU A 154 -5.03 3.94 12.69
N ILE A 155 -5.67 3.23 11.74
CA ILE A 155 -5.40 1.80 11.54
C ILE A 155 -3.96 1.57 11.06
N TYR A 156 -3.57 2.24 9.99
CA TYR A 156 -2.23 2.16 9.43
C TYR A 156 -1.15 2.68 10.40
N PRO A 157 -1.29 3.89 10.98
CA PRO A 157 -0.27 4.45 11.86
C PRO A 157 0.02 3.63 13.11
N ILE A 158 -0.98 3.06 13.73
CA ILE A 158 -0.80 2.26 14.96
C ILE A 158 0.00 1.00 14.67
N PHE A 159 -0.34 0.24 13.61
CA PHE A 159 0.47 -0.93 13.24
C PHE A 159 1.87 -0.54 12.78
N GLY A 160 1.98 0.56 12.03
CA GLY A 160 3.26 1.13 11.64
C GLY A 160 4.12 1.54 12.83
N SER A 161 3.51 2.08 13.88
CA SER A 161 4.21 2.38 15.15
C SER A 161 4.78 1.12 15.81
N TRP A 162 4.06 -0.01 15.77
CA TRP A 162 4.57 -1.28 16.30
C TRP A 162 5.80 -1.79 15.55
N ALA A 163 5.80 -1.66 14.22
CA ALA A 163 6.81 -2.22 13.33
C ALA A 163 7.97 -1.27 13.01
N TRP A 164 7.70 0.04 12.87
CA TRP A 164 8.65 1.04 12.39
C TRP A 164 8.85 2.23 13.32
N GLY A 165 7.96 2.44 14.29
CA GLY A 165 7.92 3.60 15.15
C GLY A 165 9.27 3.95 15.77
N SER A 166 9.39 5.21 16.23
CA SER A 166 10.57 5.76 16.88
C SER A 166 11.50 6.58 15.97
N LEU A 167 11.00 7.76 15.55
CA LEU A 167 11.87 8.81 14.98
C LEU A 167 12.40 9.79 16.03
N PHE A 168 11.72 9.90 17.16
CA PHE A 168 12.06 10.87 18.19
C PHE A 168 12.61 10.24 19.46
N ASP A 169 11.88 9.29 20.05
CA ASP A 169 12.35 8.48 21.19
C ASP A 169 11.40 7.28 21.39
N GLY A 170 11.94 6.20 21.96
CA GLY A 170 11.22 4.95 22.19
C GLY A 170 11.22 4.03 20.98
N GLU A 171 10.53 2.90 21.07
CA GLU A 171 10.51 1.88 20.03
C GLU A 171 9.18 1.14 20.01
N GLY A 172 8.74 0.68 18.82
CA GLY A 172 7.58 -0.18 18.67
C GLY A 172 7.84 -1.60 19.24
N TRP A 173 6.85 -2.21 19.88
CA TRP A 173 7.02 -3.49 20.54
C TRP A 173 7.35 -4.64 19.57
N LEU A 174 6.80 -4.63 18.33
CA LEU A 174 7.16 -5.63 17.32
C LEU A 174 8.61 -5.46 16.85
N LYS A 175 9.03 -4.21 16.64
CA LYS A 175 10.40 -3.88 16.26
C LYS A 175 11.38 -4.33 17.33
N ALA A 176 11.06 -4.08 18.60
CA ALA A 176 11.87 -4.52 19.75
C ALA A 176 12.04 -6.06 19.82
N LEU A 177 11.06 -6.82 19.28
CA LEU A 177 11.15 -8.27 19.14
C LEU A 177 11.97 -8.72 17.92
N GLY A 178 12.41 -7.81 17.06
CA GLY A 178 13.15 -8.11 15.84
C GLY A 178 12.27 -8.38 14.60
N PHE A 179 11.03 -7.84 14.57
CA PHE A 179 10.17 -7.93 13.39
C PHE A 179 10.80 -7.24 12.18
N ILE A 180 10.82 -7.93 11.05
CA ILE A 180 11.40 -7.48 9.79
C ILE A 180 10.30 -7.20 8.79
N ASP A 181 10.11 -5.93 8.46
CA ASP A 181 9.25 -5.50 7.36
C ASP A 181 9.87 -4.24 6.74
N PHE A 182 10.82 -4.44 5.82
CA PHE A 182 11.72 -3.39 5.35
C PHE A 182 10.97 -2.22 4.71
N ALA A 183 10.01 -2.52 3.84
CA ALA A 183 9.25 -1.49 3.14
C ALA A 183 7.71 -1.65 3.26
N GLY A 184 7.19 -2.66 3.97
CA GLY A 184 5.77 -2.72 4.32
C GLY A 184 4.93 -3.81 3.66
N SER A 185 5.45 -5.04 3.47
CA SER A 185 4.59 -6.16 3.06
C SER A 185 3.40 -6.33 4.01
N THR A 186 3.62 -6.25 5.32
CA THR A 186 2.52 -6.27 6.31
C THR A 186 2.04 -4.86 6.62
N VAL A 187 2.96 -3.93 6.98
CA VAL A 187 2.61 -2.58 7.46
C VAL A 187 1.72 -1.81 6.49
N VAL A 188 1.99 -1.90 5.19
CA VAL A 188 1.22 -1.21 4.15
C VAL A 188 0.22 -2.16 3.49
N HIS A 189 0.75 -3.24 2.90
CA HIS A 189 -0.05 -4.06 1.99
C HIS A 189 -1.00 -4.99 2.73
N SER A 190 -0.52 -5.77 3.72
CA SER A 190 -1.45 -6.64 4.44
C SER A 190 -2.47 -5.85 5.24
N ILE A 191 -2.09 -4.74 5.89
CA ILE A 191 -3.04 -3.87 6.59
C ILE A 191 -4.12 -3.37 5.61
N GLY A 192 -3.74 -2.82 4.44
CA GLY A 192 -4.70 -2.40 3.42
C GLY A 192 -5.58 -3.56 2.92
N GLY A 193 -4.99 -4.73 2.68
CA GLY A 193 -5.70 -5.95 2.26
C GLY A 193 -6.69 -6.48 3.31
N TRP A 194 -6.37 -6.39 4.60
CA TRP A 194 -7.27 -6.78 5.68
C TRP A 194 -8.40 -5.77 5.90
N VAL A 195 -8.13 -4.48 5.75
CA VAL A 195 -9.17 -3.44 5.69
C VAL A 195 -10.12 -3.70 4.53
N ALA A 196 -9.59 -4.02 3.34
CA ALA A 196 -10.39 -4.40 2.19
C ALA A 196 -11.29 -5.60 2.49
N LEU A 197 -10.76 -6.67 3.10
CA LEU A 197 -11.52 -7.86 3.49
C LEU A 197 -12.66 -7.52 4.44
N ALA A 198 -12.40 -6.72 5.47
CA ALA A 198 -13.43 -6.27 6.41
C ALA A 198 -14.54 -5.48 5.70
N GLY A 199 -14.17 -4.55 4.83
CA GLY A 199 -15.10 -3.73 4.06
C GLY A 199 -16.01 -4.56 3.16
N ILE A 200 -15.45 -5.48 2.36
CA ILE A 200 -16.23 -6.31 1.44
C ILE A 200 -17.15 -7.32 2.14
N ILE A 201 -16.77 -7.81 3.32
CA ILE A 201 -17.65 -8.66 4.15
C ILE A 201 -18.85 -7.86 4.66
N VAL A 202 -18.65 -6.63 5.13
CA VAL A 202 -19.74 -5.80 5.64
C VAL A 202 -20.67 -5.30 4.53
N LEU A 203 -20.11 -4.96 3.35
CA LEU A 203 -20.87 -4.51 2.18
C LEU A 203 -21.66 -5.61 1.49
N GLY A 204 -21.13 -6.84 1.50
CA GLY A 204 -21.62 -7.93 0.67
C GLY A 204 -21.23 -7.81 -0.83
N PRO A 205 -21.60 -8.82 -1.63
CA PRO A 205 -21.24 -8.88 -3.04
C PRO A 205 -22.06 -7.88 -3.89
N ARG A 206 -21.51 -7.51 -5.06
CA ARG A 206 -22.24 -6.73 -6.09
C ARG A 206 -23.48 -7.44 -6.57
N LEU A 207 -24.46 -6.68 -7.02
CA LEU A 207 -25.68 -7.23 -7.63
C LEU A 207 -25.33 -8.12 -8.83
N GLY A 208 -25.88 -9.33 -8.85
CA GLY A 208 -25.66 -10.29 -9.92
C GLY A 208 -24.30 -10.99 -9.90
N ARG A 209 -23.45 -10.77 -8.87
CA ARG A 209 -22.14 -11.42 -8.74
C ARG A 209 -22.26 -12.92 -8.44
N PHE A 210 -23.29 -13.30 -7.71
CA PHE A 210 -23.58 -14.69 -7.40
C PHE A 210 -25.05 -15.02 -7.74
N GLY A 211 -25.26 -16.19 -8.34
CA GLY A 211 -26.59 -16.72 -8.62
C GLY A 211 -27.30 -17.23 -7.37
N ARG A 212 -28.53 -17.73 -7.56
CA ARG A 212 -29.37 -18.20 -6.43
C ARG A 212 -28.74 -19.37 -5.66
N ASN A 213 -28.02 -20.25 -6.36
CA ASN A 213 -27.33 -21.38 -5.75
C ASN A 213 -25.90 -21.03 -5.29
N GLY A 214 -25.47 -19.76 -5.49
CA GLY A 214 -24.16 -19.28 -5.12
C GLY A 214 -23.09 -19.45 -6.19
N GLU A 215 -23.47 -19.85 -7.41
CA GLU A 215 -22.59 -19.88 -8.56
C GLU A 215 -22.07 -18.48 -8.89
N PRO A 216 -20.75 -18.31 -9.10
CA PRO A 216 -20.17 -17.01 -9.39
C PRO A 216 -20.44 -16.61 -10.85
N HIS A 217 -20.85 -15.35 -11.04
CA HIS A 217 -20.96 -14.75 -12.37
C HIS A 217 -19.80 -13.76 -12.57
N TYR A 218 -19.12 -13.89 -13.71
CA TYR A 218 -18.04 -12.99 -14.04
C TYR A 218 -18.57 -11.59 -14.40
N ILE A 219 -18.10 -10.57 -13.70
CA ILE A 219 -18.34 -9.17 -14.01
C ILE A 219 -17.06 -8.60 -14.60
N ALA A 220 -17.04 -8.36 -15.91
CA ALA A 220 -15.87 -7.85 -16.61
C ALA A 220 -15.59 -6.37 -16.26
N GLY A 221 -14.31 -6.03 -16.13
CA GLY A 221 -13.84 -4.66 -16.20
C GLY A 221 -14.00 -4.10 -17.60
N HIS A 222 -14.17 -2.78 -17.70
CA HIS A 222 -14.48 -2.16 -18.98
C HIS A 222 -13.23 -1.90 -19.85
N ASN A 223 -12.03 -1.81 -19.26
CA ASN A 223 -10.84 -1.44 -20.02
C ASN A 223 -9.54 -2.08 -19.48
N LEU A 224 -9.18 -3.21 -20.07
CA LEU A 224 -7.96 -3.95 -19.68
C LEU A 224 -6.67 -3.21 -20.09
N SER A 225 -6.71 -2.27 -21.03
CA SER A 225 -5.53 -1.46 -21.37
C SER A 225 -5.19 -0.49 -20.25
N LEU A 226 -6.20 0.09 -19.57
CA LEU A 226 -5.98 0.89 -18.36
C LEU A 226 -5.41 0.04 -17.23
N VAL A 227 -5.90 -1.18 -17.04
CA VAL A 227 -5.35 -2.13 -16.04
C VAL A 227 -3.88 -2.42 -16.32
N ALA A 228 -3.51 -2.66 -17.59
CA ALA A 228 -2.13 -2.93 -17.97
C ALA A 228 -1.22 -1.71 -17.73
N LEU A 229 -1.64 -0.53 -18.14
CA LEU A 229 -0.89 0.71 -17.94
C LEU A 229 -0.72 1.01 -16.44
N GLY A 230 -1.79 0.88 -15.67
CA GLY A 230 -1.75 1.05 -14.20
C GLY A 230 -0.80 0.06 -13.53
N GLY A 231 -0.79 -1.20 -13.98
CA GLY A 231 0.15 -2.21 -13.50
C GLY A 231 1.62 -1.82 -13.73
N PHE A 232 1.97 -1.30 -14.92
CA PHE A 232 3.32 -0.80 -15.20
C PHE A 232 3.69 0.43 -14.36
N ILE A 233 2.75 1.36 -14.15
CA ILE A 233 2.97 2.54 -13.30
C ILE A 233 3.22 2.11 -11.85
N LEU A 234 2.43 1.17 -11.31
CA LEU A 234 2.67 0.59 -9.99
C LEU A 234 4.05 -0.07 -9.89
N TRP A 235 4.43 -0.86 -10.90
CA TRP A 235 5.74 -1.50 -10.92
C TRP A 235 6.88 -0.48 -10.92
N LEU A 236 6.79 0.56 -11.76
CA LEU A 236 7.76 1.66 -11.78
C LEU A 236 7.88 2.33 -10.41
N ALA A 237 6.75 2.70 -9.82
CA ALA A 237 6.71 3.35 -8.51
C ALA A 237 7.24 2.46 -7.38
N TRP A 238 7.17 1.13 -7.56
CA TRP A 238 7.68 0.17 -6.58
C TRP A 238 9.20 0.17 -6.45
N PHE A 239 9.92 0.59 -7.47
CA PHE A 239 11.36 0.82 -7.33
C PHE A 239 11.65 1.92 -6.31
N GLY A 240 10.84 3.00 -6.30
CA GLY A 240 10.91 4.02 -5.27
C GLY A 240 10.42 3.50 -3.91
N PHE A 241 9.29 2.79 -3.90
CA PHE A 241 8.71 2.23 -2.68
C PHE A 241 9.70 1.37 -1.90
N ASN A 242 10.37 0.42 -2.56
CA ASN A 242 11.31 -0.49 -1.94
C ASN A 242 12.71 0.14 -1.79
N ALA A 243 13.30 0.67 -2.85
CA ALA A 243 14.68 1.11 -2.80
C ALA A 243 14.88 2.39 -1.98
N ALA A 244 13.90 3.32 -1.96
CA ALA A 244 14.01 4.50 -1.12
C ALA A 244 13.67 4.26 0.35
N SER A 245 13.16 3.08 0.71
CA SER A 245 13.01 2.66 2.12
C SER A 245 14.36 2.45 2.84
N THR A 246 15.48 2.52 2.13
CA THR A 246 16.81 2.72 2.74
C THR A 246 16.91 4.02 3.52
N VAL A 247 16.04 4.99 3.24
CA VAL A 247 16.03 6.38 3.74
C VAL A 247 17.38 7.11 3.62
N ASN A 248 18.28 6.58 2.82
CA ASN A 248 19.55 7.19 2.45
C ASN A 248 20.04 6.68 1.09
N ALA A 249 20.84 7.46 0.39
CA ALA A 249 21.48 7.07 -0.87
C ALA A 249 22.71 6.20 -0.57
N ASN A 250 22.59 4.89 -0.82
CA ASN A 250 23.67 3.94 -0.56
C ASN A 250 23.80 2.88 -1.68
N VAL A 251 24.86 2.08 -1.61
CA VAL A 251 25.19 1.08 -2.63
C VAL A 251 24.22 -0.10 -2.71
N SER A 252 23.35 -0.31 -1.72
CA SER A 252 22.38 -1.41 -1.70
C SER A 252 21.16 -1.17 -2.59
N ILE A 253 20.91 0.09 -3.01
CA ILE A 253 19.76 0.50 -3.83
C ILE A 253 19.60 -0.37 -5.07
N GLY A 254 20.70 -0.63 -5.79
CA GLY A 254 20.70 -1.45 -7.01
C GLY A 254 20.27 -2.88 -6.77
N ARG A 255 20.71 -3.50 -5.65
CA ARG A 255 20.30 -4.85 -5.26
C ARG A 255 18.83 -4.91 -4.85
N ILE A 256 18.35 -3.92 -4.11
CA ILE A 256 16.94 -3.83 -3.70
C ILE A 256 16.04 -3.70 -4.92
N ALA A 257 16.41 -2.84 -5.88
CA ALA A 257 15.69 -2.68 -7.14
C ALA A 257 15.69 -3.98 -7.96
N LEU A 258 16.82 -4.70 -8.04
CA LEU A 258 16.91 -5.99 -8.71
C LEU A 258 16.00 -7.03 -8.06
N ASN A 259 16.06 -7.20 -6.73
CA ASN A 259 15.22 -8.14 -5.99
C ASN A 259 13.73 -7.84 -6.20
N THR A 260 13.35 -6.56 -6.18
CA THR A 260 11.99 -6.09 -6.46
C THR A 260 11.55 -6.53 -7.86
N HIS A 261 12.38 -6.29 -8.86
CA HIS A 261 12.08 -6.65 -10.26
C HIS A 261 11.98 -8.18 -10.46
N LEU A 262 12.93 -8.94 -9.92
CA LEU A 262 12.95 -10.40 -10.05
C LEU A 262 11.72 -11.07 -9.43
N ALA A 263 11.27 -10.59 -8.27
CA ALA A 263 10.06 -11.12 -7.63
C ALA A 263 8.80 -10.85 -8.46
N ALA A 264 8.67 -9.68 -9.05
CA ALA A 264 7.54 -9.37 -9.93
C ALA A 264 7.54 -10.25 -11.19
N CYS A 265 8.70 -10.40 -11.84
CA CYS A 265 8.86 -11.25 -13.02
C CYS A 265 8.54 -12.71 -12.72
N SER A 266 9.11 -13.25 -11.65
CA SER A 266 8.91 -14.66 -11.28
C SER A 266 7.48 -14.96 -10.88
N ALA A 267 6.76 -14.03 -10.26
CA ALA A 267 5.36 -14.17 -9.93
C ALA A 267 4.47 -14.23 -11.20
N ALA A 268 4.70 -13.35 -12.17
CA ALA A 268 4.01 -13.41 -13.45
C ALA A 268 4.27 -14.73 -14.21
N VAL A 269 5.54 -15.17 -14.22
CA VAL A 269 5.94 -16.46 -14.83
C VAL A 269 5.29 -17.64 -14.10
N ALA A 270 5.21 -17.61 -12.76
CA ALA A 270 4.53 -18.65 -11.98
C ALA A 270 3.05 -18.78 -12.36
N TYR A 271 2.32 -17.66 -12.48
CA TYR A 271 0.94 -17.68 -12.97
C TYR A 271 0.84 -18.23 -14.40
N PHE A 272 1.72 -17.75 -15.31
CA PHE A 272 1.75 -18.23 -16.70
C PHE A 272 1.92 -19.75 -16.76
N LEU A 273 2.91 -20.29 -16.05
CA LEU A 273 3.16 -21.75 -16.00
C LEU A 273 2.00 -22.50 -15.34
N PHE A 274 1.43 -21.96 -14.26
CA PHE A 274 0.25 -22.54 -13.63
C PHE A 274 -0.93 -22.61 -14.59
N ALA A 275 -1.22 -21.54 -15.32
CA ALA A 275 -2.31 -21.52 -16.31
C ALA A 275 -2.10 -22.54 -17.43
N LEU A 276 -0.87 -22.67 -17.95
CA LEU A 276 -0.51 -23.69 -18.95
C LEU A 276 -0.71 -25.11 -18.42
N LEU A 277 -0.18 -25.41 -17.24
CA LEU A 277 -0.29 -26.74 -16.61
C LEU A 277 -1.75 -27.12 -16.34
N MET A 278 -2.55 -26.16 -15.89
CA MET A 278 -3.98 -26.35 -15.62
C MET A 278 -4.86 -26.21 -16.85
N ARG A 279 -4.28 -25.99 -18.04
CA ARG A 279 -4.99 -25.80 -19.32
C ARG A 279 -6.06 -24.70 -19.24
N LYS A 280 -5.76 -23.60 -18.52
CA LYS A 280 -6.63 -22.44 -18.37
C LYS A 280 -6.19 -21.31 -19.32
N ALA A 281 -7.13 -20.41 -19.64
CA ALA A 281 -6.79 -19.19 -20.37
C ALA A 281 -5.82 -18.31 -19.56
N ILE A 282 -4.83 -17.73 -20.24
CA ILE A 282 -3.88 -16.78 -19.65
C ILE A 282 -4.53 -15.41 -19.73
N LEU A 283 -4.92 -14.87 -18.57
CA LEU A 283 -5.65 -13.62 -18.46
C LEU A 283 -4.70 -12.47 -18.13
N ILE A 284 -4.75 -11.38 -18.87
CA ILE A 284 -3.90 -10.19 -18.63
C ILE A 284 -4.06 -9.62 -17.22
N ARG A 285 -5.31 -9.50 -16.72
CA ARG A 285 -5.59 -9.03 -15.37
C ARG A 285 -4.89 -9.87 -14.31
N THR A 286 -4.99 -11.20 -14.40
CA THR A 286 -4.36 -12.10 -13.43
C THR A 286 -2.84 -12.10 -13.55
N THR A 287 -2.29 -11.92 -14.77
CA THR A 287 -0.84 -11.73 -14.99
C THR A 287 -0.34 -10.49 -14.27
N ILE A 288 -1.07 -9.38 -14.38
CA ILE A 288 -0.74 -8.12 -13.69
C ILE A 288 -0.84 -8.31 -12.18
N ASN A 289 -1.95 -8.89 -11.68
CA ASN A 289 -2.13 -9.17 -10.26
C ASN A 289 -1.03 -10.09 -9.71
N ALA A 290 -0.54 -11.05 -10.50
CA ALA A 290 0.58 -11.91 -10.11
C ALA A 290 1.87 -11.09 -9.96
N SER A 291 2.20 -10.21 -10.93
CA SER A 291 3.34 -9.30 -10.80
C SER A 291 3.22 -8.41 -9.56
N LEU A 292 2.05 -7.82 -9.33
CA LEU A 292 1.79 -7.01 -8.14
C LEU A 292 1.91 -7.83 -6.86
N GLY A 293 1.42 -9.07 -6.84
CA GLY A 293 1.60 -9.99 -5.71
C GLY A 293 3.07 -10.28 -5.42
N GLY A 294 3.90 -10.43 -6.48
CA GLY A 294 5.35 -10.57 -6.36
C GLY A 294 6.03 -9.33 -5.76
N LEU A 295 5.61 -8.14 -6.22
CA LEU A 295 6.06 -6.85 -5.68
C LEU A 295 5.70 -6.70 -4.20
N VAL A 296 4.46 -7.01 -3.83
CA VAL A 296 3.99 -7.02 -2.44
C VAL A 296 4.78 -8.01 -1.60
N GLY A 297 4.96 -9.24 -2.10
CA GLY A 297 5.67 -10.30 -1.37
C GLY A 297 7.12 -9.95 -1.05
N ILE A 298 7.83 -9.33 -1.99
CA ILE A 298 9.26 -9.01 -1.80
C ILE A 298 9.49 -7.80 -0.88
N THR A 299 8.48 -6.96 -0.68
CA THR A 299 8.59 -5.65 -0.02
C THR A 299 9.16 -5.74 1.40
N ALA A 300 8.85 -6.79 2.20
CA ALA A 300 9.42 -6.97 3.53
C ALA A 300 10.89 -7.37 3.52
N GLY A 301 11.33 -8.11 2.50
CA GLY A 301 12.66 -8.73 2.48
C GLY A 301 13.57 -8.27 1.34
N CYS A 302 13.17 -7.28 0.54
CA CYS A 302 13.94 -6.86 -0.65
C CYS A 302 15.39 -6.43 -0.35
N ALA A 303 15.65 -5.94 0.86
CA ALA A 303 16.97 -5.53 1.32
C ALA A 303 17.77 -6.66 2.00
N THR A 304 17.10 -7.70 2.49
CA THR A 304 17.65 -8.67 3.43
C THR A 304 17.77 -10.09 2.89
N MET A 305 17.25 -10.37 1.69
CA MET A 305 17.37 -11.67 1.06
C MET A 305 18.19 -11.61 -0.24
N SER A 306 18.74 -12.76 -0.65
CA SER A 306 19.49 -12.87 -1.90
C SER A 306 18.54 -12.84 -3.12
N PRO A 307 19.06 -12.53 -4.33
CA PRO A 307 18.25 -12.52 -5.55
C PRO A 307 17.56 -13.87 -5.84
N VAL A 308 18.20 -14.99 -5.49
CA VAL A 308 17.60 -16.33 -5.64
C VAL A 308 16.33 -16.45 -4.79
N PHE A 309 16.36 -16.03 -3.54
CA PHE A 309 15.19 -16.08 -2.67
C PHE A 309 14.15 -15.02 -2.99
N ALA A 310 14.53 -13.90 -3.61
CA ALA A 310 13.58 -12.96 -4.20
C ALA A 310 12.75 -13.62 -5.32
N VAL A 311 13.39 -14.44 -6.18
CA VAL A 311 12.69 -15.26 -7.18
C VAL A 311 11.73 -16.26 -6.53
N PHE A 312 12.19 -17.00 -5.49
CA PHE A 312 11.31 -17.94 -4.78
C PHE A 312 10.11 -17.23 -4.13
N THR A 313 10.31 -16.07 -3.51
CA THR A 313 9.23 -15.25 -2.94
C THR A 313 8.21 -14.86 -4.01
N GLY A 314 8.69 -14.43 -5.18
CA GLY A 314 7.82 -14.12 -6.31
C GLY A 314 7.05 -15.35 -6.83
N LEU A 315 7.70 -16.51 -6.98
CA LEU A 315 7.03 -17.76 -7.39
C LEU A 315 5.90 -18.12 -6.41
N MET A 316 6.12 -18.02 -5.10
CA MET A 316 5.08 -18.26 -4.09
C MET A 316 3.92 -17.27 -4.24
N ALA A 317 4.20 -15.98 -4.40
CA ALA A 317 3.16 -14.97 -4.60
C ALA A 317 2.34 -15.22 -5.87
N GLY A 318 2.99 -15.59 -6.99
CA GLY A 318 2.32 -15.94 -8.23
C GLY A 318 1.38 -17.15 -8.10
N LEU A 319 1.77 -18.16 -7.31
CA LEU A 319 0.90 -19.31 -7.00
C LEU A 319 -0.27 -18.91 -6.10
N ILE A 320 -0.07 -18.04 -5.11
CA ILE A 320 -1.15 -17.48 -4.28
C ILE A 320 -2.19 -16.80 -5.17
N VAL A 321 -1.76 -15.91 -6.06
CA VAL A 321 -2.66 -15.19 -6.98
C VAL A 321 -3.35 -16.14 -7.98
N SER A 322 -2.72 -17.26 -8.32
CA SER A 322 -3.31 -18.28 -9.22
C SER A 322 -4.44 -19.08 -8.58
N ILE A 323 -4.44 -19.22 -7.26
CA ILE A 323 -5.30 -20.19 -6.54
C ILE A 323 -6.32 -19.47 -5.65
N LEU A 324 -5.88 -18.51 -4.87
CA LEU A 324 -6.66 -17.94 -3.78
C LEU A 324 -7.90 -17.15 -4.20
N PRO A 325 -7.92 -16.38 -5.31
CA PRO A 325 -9.12 -15.68 -5.75
C PRO A 325 -10.32 -16.63 -5.92
N SER A 326 -10.07 -17.83 -6.48
CA SER A 326 -11.12 -18.85 -6.64
C SER A 326 -11.63 -19.42 -5.31
N LEU A 327 -10.80 -19.46 -4.27
CA LEU A 327 -11.20 -19.89 -2.92
C LEU A 327 -12.04 -18.82 -2.22
N ILE A 328 -11.63 -17.55 -2.32
CA ILE A 328 -12.36 -16.38 -1.80
C ILE A 328 -13.75 -16.29 -2.46
N GLU A 329 -13.80 -16.51 -3.77
CA GLU A 329 -15.05 -16.54 -4.54
C GLU A 329 -16.00 -17.64 -4.09
N LYS A 330 -15.50 -18.86 -3.78
CA LYS A 330 -16.29 -19.94 -3.20
C LYS A 330 -16.91 -19.60 -1.84
N MET A 331 -16.28 -18.70 -1.09
CA MET A 331 -16.82 -18.18 0.16
C MET A 331 -17.88 -17.07 -0.06
N ARG A 332 -18.24 -16.79 -1.31
CA ARG A 332 -19.17 -15.72 -1.74
C ARG A 332 -18.69 -14.32 -1.35
N ILE A 333 -17.39 -14.13 -1.29
CA ILE A 333 -16.76 -12.84 -1.08
C ILE A 333 -16.42 -12.25 -2.46
N ASP A 334 -16.89 -11.03 -2.71
CA ASP A 334 -16.70 -10.31 -3.98
C ASP A 334 -15.62 -9.25 -3.84
N ASP A 335 -14.41 -9.62 -4.19
CA ASP A 335 -13.25 -8.73 -4.29
C ASP A 335 -13.05 -8.29 -5.75
N VAL A 336 -13.35 -7.03 -6.05
CA VAL A 336 -13.41 -6.54 -7.44
C VAL A 336 -12.06 -6.59 -8.15
N VAL A 337 -10.97 -6.34 -7.42
CA VAL A 337 -9.60 -6.23 -7.98
C VAL A 337 -8.62 -7.26 -7.42
N ASP A 338 -9.12 -8.23 -6.66
CA ASP A 338 -8.33 -9.25 -5.93
C ASP A 338 -7.37 -8.65 -4.89
N ALA A 339 -7.72 -7.47 -4.31
CA ALA A 339 -6.88 -6.75 -3.36
C ALA A 339 -6.55 -7.58 -2.10
N VAL A 340 -7.49 -8.37 -1.60
CA VAL A 340 -7.27 -9.27 -0.45
C VAL A 340 -6.18 -10.28 -0.76
N THR A 341 -6.21 -10.88 -1.95
CA THR A 341 -5.20 -11.84 -2.40
C THR A 341 -3.85 -11.17 -2.59
N VAL A 342 -3.82 -10.10 -3.40
CA VAL A 342 -2.58 -9.43 -3.83
C VAL A 342 -1.89 -8.75 -2.64
N HIS A 343 -2.65 -8.05 -1.80
CA HIS A 343 -2.06 -7.28 -0.72
C HIS A 343 -2.11 -8.01 0.63
N GLY A 344 -3.26 -8.58 1.00
CA GLY A 344 -3.41 -9.29 2.28
C GLY A 344 -2.53 -10.54 2.36
N PHE A 345 -2.80 -11.50 1.49
CA PHE A 345 -2.13 -12.81 1.56
C PHE A 345 -0.71 -12.80 1.00
N CYS A 346 -0.44 -12.14 -0.14
CA CYS A 346 0.93 -12.05 -0.64
C CYS A 346 1.81 -11.23 0.30
N GLY A 347 1.27 -10.19 0.98
CA GLY A 347 2.00 -9.45 2.00
C GLY A 347 2.34 -10.30 3.21
N ALA A 348 1.39 -11.06 3.74
CA ALA A 348 1.60 -12.00 4.84
C ALA A 348 2.65 -13.06 4.48
N CYS A 349 2.55 -13.66 3.29
CA CYS A 349 3.52 -14.63 2.79
C CYS A 349 4.92 -14.00 2.66
N GLY A 350 5.01 -12.78 2.10
CA GLY A 350 6.27 -12.06 1.94
C GLY A 350 6.95 -11.71 3.25
N THR A 351 6.17 -11.34 4.27
CA THR A 351 6.68 -11.09 5.61
C THR A 351 7.25 -12.37 6.25
N ILE A 352 6.58 -13.50 6.10
CA ILE A 352 7.13 -14.79 6.53
C ILE A 352 8.41 -15.13 5.75
N ALA A 353 8.40 -14.91 4.42
CA ALA A 353 9.57 -15.15 3.56
C ALA A 353 10.77 -14.26 3.96
N ALA A 354 10.54 -13.02 4.41
CA ALA A 354 11.60 -12.13 4.88
C ALA A 354 12.35 -12.70 6.09
N GLY A 355 11.65 -13.37 7.01
CA GLY A 355 12.29 -14.07 8.12
C GLY A 355 12.92 -15.40 7.71
N LEU A 356 12.23 -16.17 6.86
CA LEU A 356 12.70 -17.49 6.41
C LEU A 356 14.00 -17.40 5.60
N PHE A 357 14.09 -16.39 4.72
CA PHE A 357 15.20 -16.16 3.80
C PHE A 357 16.11 -15.00 4.23
N TYR A 358 16.13 -14.69 5.53
CA TYR A 358 17.00 -13.66 6.08
C TYR A 358 18.47 -14.05 5.87
N GLU A 359 19.19 -13.36 5.00
CA GLU A 359 20.48 -13.80 4.43
C GLU A 359 21.54 -14.12 5.48
N THR A 360 21.57 -13.38 6.59
CA THR A 360 22.54 -13.58 7.66
C THR A 360 22.20 -14.74 8.60
N ASN A 361 20.91 -15.19 8.61
CA ASN A 361 20.45 -16.27 9.51
C ASN A 361 19.18 -16.94 8.95
N MET A 362 19.34 -17.61 7.80
CA MET A 362 18.25 -18.29 7.08
C MET A 362 17.68 -19.45 7.90
N PHE A 363 16.38 -19.69 7.71
CA PHE A 363 15.63 -20.80 8.32
C PHE A 363 15.65 -20.80 9.85
N ASN A 364 15.93 -19.65 10.47
CA ASN A 364 15.90 -19.49 11.91
C ASN A 364 14.46 -19.45 12.42
N ALA A 365 14.09 -20.44 13.26
CA ALA A 365 12.72 -20.58 13.75
C ALA A 365 12.26 -19.41 14.65
N GLU A 366 13.18 -18.78 15.38
CA GLU A 366 12.87 -17.64 16.23
C GLU A 366 12.51 -16.42 15.39
N ILE A 367 13.32 -16.10 14.37
CA ILE A 367 13.02 -15.02 13.43
C ILE A 367 11.67 -15.27 12.73
N VAL A 368 11.46 -16.47 12.20
CA VAL A 368 10.19 -16.85 11.55
C VAL A 368 9.00 -16.74 12.53
N GLY A 369 9.22 -17.11 13.80
CA GLY A 369 8.21 -16.97 14.85
C GLY A 369 7.79 -15.52 15.09
N VAL A 370 8.73 -14.58 15.12
CA VAL A 370 8.45 -13.13 15.23
C VAL A 370 7.71 -12.62 13.99
N GLN A 371 8.09 -13.06 12.79
CA GLN A 371 7.38 -12.72 11.57
C GLN A 371 5.93 -13.23 11.59
N ALA A 372 5.71 -14.47 12.01
CA ALA A 372 4.38 -15.05 12.14
C ALA A 372 3.53 -14.28 13.16
N LEU A 373 4.11 -13.89 14.30
CA LEU A 373 3.44 -13.04 15.29
C LEU A 373 3.01 -11.71 14.66
N GLY A 374 3.90 -11.02 13.95
CA GLY A 374 3.61 -9.75 13.28
C GLY A 374 2.50 -9.88 12.23
N VAL A 375 2.51 -10.95 11.43
CA VAL A 375 1.45 -11.24 10.45
C VAL A 375 0.10 -11.45 11.12
N VAL A 376 0.06 -12.26 12.19
CA VAL A 376 -1.19 -12.51 12.96
C VAL A 376 -1.70 -11.23 13.60
N MET A 377 -0.83 -10.44 14.22
CA MET A 377 -1.22 -9.17 14.82
C MET A 377 -1.65 -8.14 13.77
N GLY A 378 -1.04 -8.15 12.58
CA GLY A 378 -1.47 -7.34 11.44
C GLY A 378 -2.88 -7.71 10.97
N PHE A 379 -3.22 -9.01 10.95
CA PHE A 379 -4.58 -9.46 10.65
C PHE A 379 -5.57 -9.04 11.75
N ILE A 380 -5.27 -9.34 13.01
CA ILE A 380 -6.16 -9.01 14.13
C ILE A 380 -6.45 -7.51 14.19
N TRP A 381 -5.40 -6.69 14.04
CA TRP A 381 -5.53 -5.24 14.07
C TRP A 381 -6.22 -4.70 12.82
N GLY A 382 -5.68 -4.98 11.63
CA GLY A 382 -6.17 -4.44 10.37
C GLY A 382 -7.60 -4.86 10.08
N PHE A 383 -7.90 -6.17 10.14
CA PHE A 383 -9.24 -6.69 9.92
C PHE A 383 -10.18 -6.34 11.08
N GLY A 384 -9.76 -6.58 12.33
CA GLY A 384 -10.64 -6.43 13.49
C GLY A 384 -11.10 -4.99 13.69
N ILE A 385 -10.18 -4.03 13.69
CA ILE A 385 -10.53 -2.61 13.85
C ILE A 385 -11.31 -2.10 12.65
N ALA A 386 -10.91 -2.45 11.41
CA ALA A 386 -11.65 -2.06 10.22
C ALA A 386 -13.09 -2.62 10.23
N PHE A 387 -13.28 -3.87 10.64
CA PHE A 387 -14.61 -4.46 10.75
C PHE A 387 -15.51 -3.70 11.73
N ILE A 388 -14.97 -3.32 12.89
CA ILE A 388 -15.68 -2.49 13.88
C ILE A 388 -16.02 -1.13 13.26
N VAL A 389 -15.05 -0.47 12.63
CA VAL A 389 -15.24 0.84 11.97
C VAL A 389 -16.34 0.76 10.91
N PHE A 390 -16.29 -0.23 10.00
CA PHE A 390 -17.32 -0.38 8.98
C PHE A 390 -18.71 -0.68 9.58
N LYS A 391 -18.79 -1.47 10.67
CA LYS A 391 -20.06 -1.69 11.36
C LYS A 391 -20.60 -0.42 12.01
N VAL A 392 -19.75 0.37 12.66
CA VAL A 392 -20.14 1.67 13.24
C VAL A 392 -20.61 2.63 12.15
N LEU A 393 -19.85 2.77 11.07
CA LEU A 393 -20.24 3.62 9.95
C LEU A 393 -21.54 3.16 9.29
N HIS A 394 -21.77 1.84 9.20
CA HIS A 394 -23.05 1.30 8.70
C HIS A 394 -24.24 1.78 9.53
N VAL A 395 -24.10 1.80 10.85
CA VAL A 395 -25.16 2.27 11.75
C VAL A 395 -25.31 3.80 11.70
N VAL A 396 -24.19 4.53 11.79
CA VAL A 396 -24.19 6.01 11.86
C VAL A 396 -24.68 6.66 10.57
N LEU A 397 -24.32 6.11 9.43
CA LEU A 397 -24.67 6.65 8.10
C LEU A 397 -25.97 6.04 7.54
N GLY A 398 -26.66 5.17 8.29
CA GLY A 398 -27.86 4.49 7.80
C GLY A 398 -27.62 3.48 6.67
N GLY A 399 -26.35 3.05 6.50
CA GLY A 399 -25.91 2.06 5.51
C GLY A 399 -24.59 2.45 4.86
N LEU A 400 -23.76 1.45 4.56
CA LEU A 400 -22.51 1.67 3.79
C LEU A 400 -22.73 1.50 2.30
N ARG A 401 -23.73 0.69 1.91
CA ARG A 401 -23.99 0.31 0.54
C ARG A 401 -25.04 1.23 -0.07
N VAL A 402 -24.83 1.62 -1.31
CA VAL A 402 -25.82 2.33 -2.11
C VAL A 402 -27.07 1.48 -2.35
N SER A 403 -28.20 2.09 -2.70
CA SER A 403 -29.42 1.36 -3.06
C SER A 403 -29.20 0.48 -4.29
N ALA A 404 -30.00 -0.57 -4.44
CA ALA A 404 -29.95 -1.44 -5.62
C ALA A 404 -30.16 -0.66 -6.94
N GLN A 405 -30.98 0.36 -6.92
CA GLN A 405 -31.23 1.23 -8.09
C GLN A 405 -29.97 2.05 -8.44
N HIS A 406 -29.29 2.62 -7.45
CA HIS A 406 -28.04 3.36 -7.65
C HIS A 406 -26.93 2.45 -8.18
N GLU A 407 -26.77 1.24 -7.62
CA GLU A 407 -25.80 0.28 -8.11
C GLU A 407 -26.08 -0.16 -9.57
N GLN A 408 -27.37 -0.31 -9.94
CA GLN A 408 -27.76 -0.63 -11.31
C GLN A 408 -27.53 0.53 -12.27
N ARG A 409 -27.83 1.76 -11.86
CA ARG A 409 -27.65 2.98 -12.67
C ARG A 409 -26.16 3.31 -12.85
N GLY A 410 -25.35 3.09 -11.82
CA GLY A 410 -23.92 3.41 -11.79
C GLY A 410 -23.60 4.59 -10.88
N LEU A 411 -22.46 4.48 -10.16
CA LEU A 411 -22.07 5.43 -9.12
C LEU A 411 -21.50 6.74 -9.68
N ASP A 412 -21.02 6.74 -10.93
CA ASP A 412 -20.59 7.98 -11.58
C ASP A 412 -21.72 9.01 -11.62
N TYR A 413 -22.90 8.58 -12.04
CA TYR A 413 -24.05 9.44 -12.08
C TYR A 413 -24.68 9.70 -10.70
N THR A 414 -24.88 8.63 -9.91
CA THR A 414 -25.66 8.71 -8.68
C THR A 414 -24.91 9.34 -7.50
N GLU A 415 -23.59 9.32 -7.50
CA GLU A 415 -22.76 9.90 -6.44
C GLU A 415 -22.07 11.21 -6.89
N HIS A 416 -21.82 11.39 -8.21
CA HIS A 416 -21.03 12.52 -8.73
C HIS A 416 -21.75 13.35 -9.80
N ALA A 417 -22.91 12.91 -10.33
CA ALA A 417 -23.63 13.55 -11.43
C ALA A 417 -22.77 13.69 -12.71
N GLU A 418 -21.85 12.77 -12.93
CA GLU A 418 -20.92 12.76 -14.07
C GLU A 418 -21.01 11.44 -14.83
N LEU A 419 -20.48 11.41 -16.05
CA LEU A 419 -20.42 10.24 -16.92
C LEU A 419 -19.03 10.14 -17.54
N SER A 420 -18.35 8.99 -17.36
CA SER A 420 -17.02 8.75 -17.95
C SER A 420 -17.04 8.70 -19.47
N TYR A 421 -18.15 8.23 -20.06
CA TYR A 421 -18.30 8.03 -21.50
C TYR A 421 -19.66 8.52 -21.98
N PRO A 422 -19.91 9.85 -21.99
CA PRO A 422 -21.22 10.41 -22.36
C PRO A 422 -21.64 10.06 -23.78
N GLU A 423 -20.69 9.90 -24.72
CA GLU A 423 -20.96 9.60 -26.14
C GLU A 423 -21.59 8.20 -26.35
N PHE A 424 -21.39 7.27 -25.42
CA PHE A 424 -21.91 5.91 -25.51
C PHE A 424 -23.19 5.67 -24.72
N GLN A 425 -23.71 6.71 -24.04
CA GLN A 425 -24.95 6.62 -23.28
C GLN A 425 -26.08 7.28 -24.08
N LYS A 426 -26.99 6.43 -24.59
CA LYS A 426 -28.21 6.92 -25.22
C LYS A 426 -29.17 7.45 -24.14
N ASP A 427 -29.62 8.71 -24.31
CA ASP A 427 -30.77 9.32 -23.62
C ASP A 427 -30.71 9.31 -22.07
N ILE A 428 -29.66 9.86 -21.47
CA ILE A 428 -29.76 10.32 -20.10
C ILE A 428 -30.23 11.78 -20.13
N THR A 429 -31.55 11.98 -20.02
CA THR A 429 -32.10 13.26 -19.55
C THR A 429 -31.59 13.42 -18.12
N PHE A 430 -30.75 14.44 -17.88
CA PHE A 430 -30.41 14.87 -16.54
C PHE A 430 -31.67 15.34 -15.85
N GLU A 431 -32.31 14.51 -15.06
CA GLU A 431 -33.37 14.93 -14.16
C GLU A 431 -32.71 15.76 -13.05
N THR A 432 -32.72 17.09 -13.26
CA THR A 432 -32.20 18.09 -12.32
C THR A 432 -32.88 18.05 -10.94
N ASP A 433 -34.03 17.39 -10.83
CA ASP A 433 -34.82 17.32 -9.60
C ASP A 433 -34.22 16.41 -8.50
N ASP A 434 -33.35 15.45 -8.84
CA ASP A 434 -32.75 14.56 -7.86
C ASP A 434 -31.52 15.16 -7.12
N LEU A 435 -30.91 16.17 -7.70
CA LEU A 435 -29.72 16.83 -7.10
C LEU A 435 -30.10 17.89 -6.07
N THR A 436 -31.30 18.48 -6.17
CA THR A 436 -31.77 19.55 -5.28
C THR A 436 -32.40 19.02 -3.97
N LYS A 437 -32.70 17.74 -3.86
CA LYS A 437 -33.34 17.12 -2.66
C LYS A 437 -32.38 16.61 -1.61
N ARG A 438 -31.07 16.84 -1.76
CA ARG A 438 -30.03 16.37 -0.82
C ARG A 438 -29.37 17.49 0.01
N HIS A 439 -30.05 18.65 0.17
CA HIS A 439 -29.62 19.69 1.11
C HIS A 439 -30.56 19.77 2.31
#